data_a4f2d1b1d104e841ff7aef85709af387
#
_entry.id   a4f2d1b1d104e841ff7aef85709af387
#
_cell.length_a   1.000
_cell.length_b   1.000
_cell.length_c   1.000
_cell.angle_alpha   90.00
_cell.angle_beta   90.00
_cell.angle_gamma   90.00
#
_symmetry.space_group_name_H-M   'P 1'
#
loop_
_entity.id
_entity.type
_entity.pdbx_description
1 polymer ?
#
loop_
_entity_poly.entity_id
_entity_poly.type
_entity_poly.pdbx_seq_one_letter_code
_entity_poly.pdbx_strand_id
1 'polypeptide(L)'
;MNTVSPVAPVTPVRQTFKAKMLQAREAAIVQAVNRLLAEKGFDAMTVDEVAAEVGIAKASLYKHFPSKEDLACAAMVRVMRRAQGFLASLPAEAAPLDNIKAVARWTMEVQLAGEMPSLPSQNSSLRAT
;
A
#
# COMPACT_ATOMS: atom_id res chain seq x y z
N MET A 1 28.22 18.95 25.17
CA MET A 1 27.89 18.85 24.58
C MET A 1 27.48 18.59 23.79
N ASN A 2 27.34 18.29 23.30
CA ASN A 2 26.78 18.14 22.57
C ASN A 2 26.05 17.87 22.12
N THR A 3 26.33 18.01 21.95
CA THR A 3 25.02 17.88 21.86
C THR A 3 24.46 17.78 20.55
N VAL A 4 24.27 16.79 20.23
CA VAL A 4 23.38 16.40 19.23
C VAL A 4 22.15 17.13 19.48
N SER A 5 21.97 18.16 18.80
CA SER A 5 20.70 18.67 18.64
C SER A 5 19.84 17.52 18.19
N PRO A 6 19.02 17.00 19.05
CA PRO A 6 18.05 16.07 18.59
C PRO A 6 17.32 16.78 17.49
N VAL A 7 17.13 16.07 16.45
CA VAL A 7 16.15 16.46 15.52
C VAL A 7 15.07 17.14 16.30
N ALA A 8 14.95 18.38 16.09
CA ALA A 8 13.92 19.15 16.71
C ALA A 8 12.65 18.33 16.63
N PRO A 9 11.94 18.19 17.73
CA PRO A 9 10.70 17.45 17.69
C PRO A 9 9.93 18.01 16.53
N VAL A 10 9.65 17.16 15.63
CA VAL A 10 8.87 17.53 14.48
C VAL A 10 7.58 18.06 15.04
N THR A 11 7.54 19.34 15.23
CA THR A 11 6.26 19.97 15.40
C THR A 11 5.48 19.58 14.18
N PRO A 12 4.32 18.97 14.36
CA PRO A 12 3.52 18.63 13.22
C PRO A 12 3.30 19.90 12.42
N VAL A 13 3.93 19.91 11.27
CA VAL A 13 3.73 20.99 10.34
C VAL A 13 2.26 21.00 10.04
N ARG A 14 1.63 22.11 10.27
CA ARG A 14 0.25 22.28 9.89
C ARG A 14 0.13 22.02 8.41
N GLN A 15 -0.43 20.89 8.08
CA GLN A 15 -0.70 20.60 6.68
C GLN A 15 -1.77 21.55 6.17
N THR A 16 -1.50 22.18 5.04
CA THR A 16 -2.49 23.00 4.39
C THR A 16 -3.65 22.12 3.91
N PHE A 17 -4.80 22.73 3.71
CA PHE A 17 -5.96 22.03 3.15
C PHE A 17 -5.59 21.35 1.83
N LYS A 18 -4.82 22.04 1.00
CA LYS A 18 -4.37 21.52 -0.29
C LYS A 18 -3.53 20.26 -0.14
N ALA A 19 -2.60 20.27 0.82
CA ALA A 19 -1.75 19.11 1.08
C ALA A 19 -2.57 17.93 1.58
N LYS A 20 -3.54 18.16 2.45
CA LYS A 20 -4.43 17.10 2.94
C LYS A 20 -5.27 16.50 1.82
N MET A 21 -5.78 17.34 0.92
CA MET A 21 -6.54 16.88 -0.22
C MET A 21 -5.70 16.03 -1.16
N LEU A 22 -4.45 16.43 -1.37
CA LEU A 22 -3.52 15.69 -2.20
C LEU A 22 -3.23 14.31 -1.61
N GLN A 23 -2.97 14.26 -0.31
CA GLN A 23 -2.72 13.00 0.39
C GLN A 23 -3.94 12.09 0.36
N ALA A 24 -5.13 12.64 0.56
CA ALA A 24 -6.36 11.86 0.52
C ALA A 24 -6.58 11.27 -0.87
N ARG A 25 -6.28 12.03 -1.90
CA ARG A 25 -6.42 11.55 -3.29
C ARG A 25 -5.42 10.44 -3.58
N GLU A 26 -4.17 10.61 -3.16
CA GLU A 26 -3.16 9.57 -3.35
C GLU A 26 -3.50 8.30 -2.60
N ALA A 27 -4.02 8.43 -1.38
CA ALA A 27 -4.47 7.27 -0.61
C ALA A 27 -5.61 6.54 -1.33
N ALA A 28 -6.55 7.27 -1.88
CA ALA A 28 -7.66 6.67 -2.64
C ALA A 28 -7.16 5.93 -3.87
N ILE A 29 -6.18 6.51 -4.58
CA ILE A 29 -5.56 5.87 -5.74
C ILE A 29 -4.89 4.57 -5.33
N VAL A 30 -4.08 4.61 -4.28
CA VAL A 30 -3.35 3.43 -3.81
C VAL A 30 -4.30 2.32 -3.36
N GLN A 31 -5.40 2.68 -2.70
CA GLN A 31 -6.42 1.68 -2.32
C GLN A 31 -7.05 1.02 -3.53
N ALA A 32 -7.38 1.80 -4.55
CA ALA A 32 -7.94 1.25 -5.79
C ALA A 32 -6.95 0.32 -6.50
N VAL A 33 -5.69 0.74 -6.57
CA VAL A 33 -4.64 -0.09 -7.15
C VAL A 33 -4.49 -1.40 -6.40
N ASN A 34 -4.44 -1.32 -5.08
CA ASN A 34 -4.27 -2.51 -4.23
C ASN A 34 -5.40 -3.50 -4.47
N ARG A 35 -6.64 -3.02 -4.56
CA ARG A 35 -7.79 -3.87 -4.81
C ARG A 35 -7.74 -4.49 -6.21
N LEU A 36 -7.39 -3.72 -7.22
CA LEU A 36 -7.29 -4.24 -8.59
C LEU A 36 -6.15 -5.24 -8.72
N LEU A 37 -5.02 -4.99 -8.05
CA LEU A 37 -3.91 -5.94 -8.05
C LEU A 37 -4.31 -7.26 -7.38
N ALA A 38 -5.06 -7.21 -6.29
CA ALA A 38 -5.54 -8.41 -5.63
C ALA A 38 -6.55 -9.16 -6.48
N GLU A 39 -7.40 -8.45 -7.19
CA GLU A 39 -8.45 -9.04 -8.01
C GLU A 39 -7.95 -9.58 -9.34
N LYS A 40 -7.11 -8.82 -10.04
CA LYS A 40 -6.69 -9.14 -11.42
C LYS A 40 -5.22 -9.42 -11.58
N GLY A 41 -4.38 -8.94 -10.69
CA GLY A 41 -2.95 -8.97 -10.85
C GLY A 41 -2.43 -7.81 -11.68
N PHE A 42 -1.11 -7.66 -11.71
CA PHE A 42 -0.47 -6.52 -12.35
C PHE A 42 -0.73 -6.46 -13.85
N ASP A 43 -0.60 -7.58 -14.53
CA ASP A 43 -0.69 -7.60 -16.00
C ASP A 43 -2.07 -7.20 -16.51
N ALA A 44 -3.13 -7.63 -15.81
CA ALA A 44 -4.50 -7.34 -16.21
C ALA A 44 -5.01 -5.98 -15.77
N MET A 45 -4.36 -5.36 -14.80
CA MET A 45 -4.76 -4.05 -14.32
C MET A 45 -4.37 -2.98 -15.33
N THR A 46 -5.28 -2.06 -15.63
CA THR A 46 -5.00 -0.93 -16.52
C THR A 46 -5.08 0.38 -15.76
N VAL A 47 -4.33 1.38 -16.26
CA VAL A 47 -4.37 2.72 -15.69
C VAL A 47 -5.76 3.33 -15.86
N ASP A 48 -6.44 3.02 -16.96
CA ASP A 48 -7.81 3.49 -17.20
C ASP A 48 -8.78 2.99 -16.13
N GLU A 49 -8.63 1.72 -15.73
CA GLU A 49 -9.47 1.15 -14.68
C GLU A 49 -9.24 1.84 -13.34
N VAL A 50 -7.99 2.14 -13.03
CA VAL A 50 -7.65 2.84 -11.78
C VAL A 50 -8.28 4.22 -11.78
N ALA A 51 -8.12 4.96 -12.87
CA ALA A 51 -8.69 6.30 -12.99
C ALA A 51 -10.21 6.29 -12.87
N ALA A 52 -10.85 5.33 -13.54
CA ALA A 52 -12.30 5.19 -13.51
C ALA A 52 -12.80 4.90 -12.10
N GLU A 53 -12.11 4.02 -11.39
CA GLU A 53 -12.51 3.61 -10.06
C GLU A 53 -12.38 4.74 -9.05
N VAL A 54 -11.31 5.52 -9.15
CA VAL A 54 -11.10 6.67 -8.28
C VAL A 54 -12.01 7.85 -8.68
N GLY A 55 -12.43 7.89 -9.93
CA GLY A 55 -13.26 8.96 -10.44
C GLY A 55 -12.48 10.20 -10.83
N ILE A 56 -11.26 10.01 -11.33
CA ILE A 56 -10.42 11.12 -11.79
C ILE A 56 -10.02 10.89 -13.24
N ALA A 57 -9.59 11.96 -13.89
CA ALA A 57 -9.08 11.87 -15.24
C ALA A 57 -7.72 11.15 -15.26
N LYS A 58 -7.46 10.41 -16.31
CA LYS A 58 -6.20 9.69 -16.50
C LYS A 58 -5.00 10.65 -16.41
N ALA A 59 -5.13 11.84 -16.96
CA ALA A 59 -4.07 12.83 -16.89
C ALA A 59 -3.77 13.25 -15.46
N SER A 60 -4.80 13.35 -14.61
CA SER A 60 -4.63 13.64 -13.19
C SER A 60 -3.92 12.50 -12.47
N LEU A 61 -4.27 11.27 -12.82
CA LEU A 61 -3.62 10.10 -12.26
C LEU A 61 -2.12 10.11 -12.55
N TYR A 62 -1.74 10.40 -13.78
CA TYR A 62 -0.34 10.45 -14.19
C TYR A 62 0.46 11.56 -13.49
N LYS A 63 -0.21 12.59 -13.00
CA LYS A 63 0.46 13.62 -12.21
C LYS A 63 0.90 13.10 -10.84
N HIS A 64 0.16 12.15 -10.29
CA HIS A 64 0.50 11.53 -9.01
C HIS A 64 1.46 10.36 -9.18
N PHE A 65 1.23 9.53 -10.19
CA PHE A 65 1.99 8.31 -10.44
C PHE A 65 2.26 8.21 -11.93
N PRO A 66 3.51 8.45 -12.36
CA PRO A 66 3.82 8.54 -13.78
C PRO A 66 3.65 7.27 -14.58
N SER A 67 3.63 6.11 -13.93
CA SER A 67 3.53 4.83 -14.64
C SER A 67 2.72 3.80 -13.86
N LYS A 68 2.33 2.75 -14.55
CA LYS A 68 1.64 1.61 -13.96
C LYS A 68 2.53 0.95 -12.89
N GLU A 69 3.82 0.89 -13.14
CA GLU A 69 4.80 0.35 -12.19
C GLU A 69 4.86 1.17 -10.93
N ASP A 70 4.80 2.49 -11.05
CA ASP A 70 4.78 3.37 -9.87
C ASP A 70 3.52 3.17 -9.05
N LEU A 71 2.39 2.95 -9.70
CA LEU A 71 1.14 2.62 -9.01
C LEU A 71 1.28 1.33 -8.21
N ALA A 72 1.82 0.29 -8.84
CA ALA A 72 2.01 -0.99 -8.19
C ALA A 72 3.00 -0.88 -7.02
N CYS A 73 4.10 -0.15 -7.21
CA CYS A 73 5.07 0.08 -6.15
C CYS A 73 4.46 0.79 -4.95
N ALA A 74 3.64 1.79 -5.19
CA ALA A 74 2.97 2.52 -4.10
C ALA A 74 2.05 1.60 -3.30
N ALA A 75 1.33 0.72 -3.98
CA ALA A 75 0.47 -0.26 -3.33
C ALA A 75 1.27 -1.24 -2.49
N MET A 76 2.40 -1.71 -3.00
CA MET A 76 3.28 -2.62 -2.27
C MET A 76 3.88 -1.97 -1.04
N VAL A 77 4.34 -0.71 -1.17
CA VAL A 77 4.88 0.04 -0.05
C VAL A 77 3.83 0.19 1.05
N ARG A 78 2.60 0.45 0.68
CA ARG A 78 1.50 0.57 1.66
C ARG A 78 1.33 -0.74 2.43
N VAL A 79 1.30 -1.86 1.74
CA VAL A 79 1.15 -3.17 2.38
C VAL A 79 2.33 -3.44 3.31
N MET A 80 3.55 -3.13 2.86
CA MET A 80 4.74 -3.34 3.67
C MET A 80 4.73 -2.47 4.93
N ARG A 81 4.27 -1.22 4.83
CA ARG A 81 4.14 -0.35 6.00
C ARG A 81 3.11 -0.88 6.99
N ARG A 82 2.01 -1.39 6.48
CA ARG A 82 0.98 -2.00 7.34
C ARG A 82 1.54 -3.24 8.03
N ALA A 83 2.30 -4.05 7.31
CA ALA A 83 2.93 -5.24 7.87
C ALA A 83 3.93 -4.86 8.97
N GLN A 84 4.74 -3.82 8.72
CA GLN A 84 5.68 -3.32 9.72
C GLN A 84 4.96 -2.84 10.98
N GLY A 85 3.86 -2.11 10.80
CA GLY A 85 3.06 -1.65 11.93
C GLY A 85 2.49 -2.80 12.74
N PHE A 86 2.01 -3.83 12.05
CA PHE A 86 1.48 -5.01 12.71
C PHE A 86 2.58 -5.74 13.49
N LEU A 87 3.73 -5.96 12.86
CA LEU A 87 4.86 -6.62 13.52
C LEU A 87 5.33 -5.85 14.75
N ALA A 88 5.37 -4.53 14.65
CA ALA A 88 5.77 -3.69 15.77
C ALA A 88 4.77 -3.75 16.93
N SER A 89 3.51 -4.08 16.63
CA SER A 89 2.47 -4.20 17.66
C SER A 89 2.47 -5.53 18.38
N LEU A 90 3.21 -6.52 17.90
CA LEU A 90 3.26 -7.83 18.51
C LEU A 90 4.01 -7.77 19.84
N PRO A 91 3.50 -8.47 20.89
CA PRO A 91 4.19 -8.47 22.17
C PRO A 91 5.54 -9.15 22.05
N ALA A 92 6.60 -8.47 22.49
CA ALA A 92 7.95 -9.04 22.48
C ALA A 92 8.07 -10.23 23.43
N GLU A 93 7.19 -10.27 24.42
CA GLU A 93 7.22 -11.30 25.46
C GLU A 93 6.37 -12.52 25.15
N ALA A 94 5.60 -12.46 24.08
CA ALA A 94 4.76 -13.58 23.68
C ALA A 94 5.61 -14.72 23.15
N ALA A 95 5.10 -15.94 23.27
CA ALA A 95 5.77 -17.10 22.71
C ALA A 95 5.92 -16.93 21.19
N PRO A 96 7.07 -17.30 20.61
CA PRO A 96 7.28 -17.13 19.17
C PRO A 96 6.20 -17.78 18.32
N LEU A 97 5.68 -18.91 18.75
CA LEU A 97 4.61 -19.60 18.02
C LEU A 97 3.33 -18.76 17.98
N ASP A 98 3.01 -18.09 19.07
CA ASP A 98 1.82 -17.23 19.11
C ASP A 98 1.97 -16.04 18.18
N ASN A 99 3.16 -15.47 18.09
CA ASN A 99 3.44 -14.38 17.16
C ASN A 99 3.35 -14.84 15.71
N ILE A 100 3.85 -16.04 15.41
CA ILE A 100 3.74 -16.62 14.07
C ILE A 100 2.29 -16.82 13.68
N LYS A 101 1.49 -17.34 14.60
CA LYS A 101 0.05 -17.53 14.37
C LYS A 101 -0.66 -16.20 14.15
N ALA A 102 -0.28 -15.17 14.90
CA ALA A 102 -0.85 -13.83 14.73
C ALA A 102 -0.53 -13.26 13.37
N VAL A 103 0.71 -13.40 12.90
CA VAL A 103 1.12 -12.93 11.57
C VAL A 103 0.35 -13.67 10.48
N ALA A 104 0.24 -14.99 10.61
CA ALA A 104 -0.48 -15.80 9.63
C ALA A 104 -1.95 -15.39 9.55
N ARG A 105 -2.58 -15.17 10.70
CA ARG A 105 -3.98 -14.75 10.76
C ARG A 105 -4.15 -13.38 10.12
N TRP A 106 -3.29 -12.43 10.46
CA TRP A 106 -3.33 -11.08 9.91
C TRP A 106 -3.19 -11.10 8.39
N THR A 107 -2.23 -11.89 7.88
CA THR A 107 -1.99 -12.03 6.44
C THR A 107 -3.24 -12.56 5.73
N MET A 108 -3.86 -13.58 6.32
CA MET A 108 -5.08 -14.16 5.76
C MET A 108 -6.23 -13.15 5.76
N GLU A 109 -6.39 -12.40 6.83
CA GLU A 109 -7.44 -11.39 6.93
C GLU A 109 -7.26 -10.30 5.88
N VAL A 110 -6.04 -9.83 5.68
CA VAL A 110 -5.73 -8.81 4.68
C VAL A 110 -5.99 -9.35 3.27
N GLN A 111 -5.61 -10.60 3.01
CA GLN A 111 -5.88 -11.24 1.72
C GLN A 111 -7.36 -11.38 1.45
N LEU A 112 -8.12 -11.83 2.43
CA LEU A 112 -9.57 -12.00 2.28
C LEU A 112 -10.29 -10.68 2.09
N ALA A 113 -9.76 -9.61 2.65
CA ALA A 113 -10.32 -8.28 2.45
C ALA A 113 -9.95 -7.68 1.08
N GLY A 114 -9.11 -8.36 0.30
CA GLY A 114 -8.67 -7.86 -1.00
C GLY A 114 -7.72 -6.69 -0.89
N GLU A 115 -7.04 -6.55 0.23
CA GLU A 115 -6.12 -5.44 0.48
C GLU A 115 -4.65 -5.80 0.25
N MET A 116 -4.36 -7.06 -0.04
CA MET A 116 -3.02 -7.51 -0.34
C MET A 116 -2.92 -7.81 -1.83
N PRO A 117 -2.00 -7.16 -2.56
CA PRO A 117 -1.83 -7.46 -3.97
C PRO A 117 -1.43 -8.91 -4.14
N SER A 118 -2.05 -9.60 -5.07
CA SER A 118 -1.63 -10.94 -5.42
C SER A 118 -0.28 -10.84 -6.15
N LEU A 119 0.60 -11.77 -5.85
CA LEU A 119 1.87 -11.84 -6.55
C LEU A 119 1.60 -12.09 -8.02
N PRO A 120 2.07 -11.20 -8.89
CA PRO A 120 1.85 -11.40 -10.31
C PRO A 120 2.68 -12.59 -10.74
N SER A 121 2.32 -13.18 -11.77
CA SER A 121 3.19 -13.93 -12.64
C SER A 121 3.17 -15.42 -12.56
N GLN A 122 3.01 -16.05 -11.45
CA GLN A 122 3.06 -17.51 -11.48
C GLN A 122 1.82 -18.11 -12.13
N ASN A 123 0.68 -17.50 -11.90
CA ASN A 123 -0.58 -17.99 -12.47
C ASN A 123 -0.77 -17.56 -13.93
N SER A 124 -0.29 -16.39 -14.30
CA SER A 124 -0.40 -15.96 -15.68
C SER A 124 0.58 -16.71 -16.59
N SER A 125 1.76 -17.08 -16.08
CA SER A 125 2.70 -17.90 -16.84
C SER A 125 2.16 -19.29 -17.10
N LEU A 126 1.47 -19.86 -16.12
CA LEU A 126 0.87 -21.17 -16.27
C LEU A 126 -0.33 -21.18 -17.20
N ARG A 127 -1.01 -20.05 -17.33
CA ARG A 127 -2.13 -19.93 -18.26
C ARG A 127 -1.70 -19.63 -19.69
N ALA A 128 -0.50 -19.11 -19.86
CA ALA A 128 0.03 -18.78 -21.16
C ALA A 128 0.63 -20.01 -21.87
N THR A 129 0.79 -21.09 -21.16
CA THR A 129 1.17 -22.38 -21.74
C THR A 129 -0.07 -23.26 -21.82
#